data_cd0cb4aadc9e3c2f955f208227890b1b
#
_entry.id   cd0cb4aadc9e3c2f955f208227890b1b
#
_cell.length_a   1.000
_cell.length_b   1.000
_cell.length_c   1.000
_cell.angle_alpha   90.00
_cell.angle_beta   90.00
_cell.angle_gamma   90.00
#
_symmetry.space_group_name_H-M   'P 1'
#
loop_
_entity.id
_entity.type
_entity.pdbx_description
1 polymer ?
#
loop_
_entity_poly.entity_id
_entity_poly.type
_entity_poly.pdbx_seq_one_letter_code
_entity_poly.pdbx_strand_id
1 'polypeptide(L)'
;MKQYDRILTIDFETRWSKADYTLSKMTTEEYIRDNRFTAFGACVHEYGSDDPIEWYSGSELPELFSHINWGRTAVLAHNAQFDIAILEWVYSCQPAFIFDSLSMARALRGVEVGNSLAKLASDFGLPPKGNAIYSTEGLDGVDGLPPDVERELAEYCKHDVYLCEEIFTRLAHRYPAKELDLIDMTLKMFTRPTLVLDPLMLSNAIEEERTSREALLQTLGVEEAELASNPKFAEQLQKLGVVAPTKVSKTTGKQALALAKNDALFQALLNGEREDVALLCEARLRVKSTTERTRAQRFLDISQRGSLPVPLSYYGAKSGRWYCNTGSTRGGSSASTVFLPGSKNQFNIRGSIWTRTRY
;
A
#
# COMPACT_ATOMS: atom_id res chain seq x y z
N MET A 1 19.72 -20.44 -14.51
CA MET A 1 20.73 -20.42 -13.43
C MET A 1 20.60 -19.07 -12.72
N LYS A 2 20.44 -19.05 -11.40
CA LYS A 2 20.43 -17.81 -10.61
C LYS A 2 21.81 -17.17 -10.73
N GLN A 3 21.86 -15.90 -11.16
CA GLN A 3 23.12 -15.20 -11.47
C GLN A 3 23.55 -14.31 -10.31
N TYR A 4 23.68 -14.84 -9.11
CA TYR A 4 24.28 -14.12 -7.98
C TYR A 4 25.32 -14.97 -7.29
N ASP A 5 26.34 -14.31 -6.74
CA ASP A 5 27.48 -14.95 -6.08
C ASP A 5 27.31 -15.03 -4.57
N ARG A 6 26.56 -14.09 -4.00
CA ARG A 6 26.32 -13.97 -2.55
C ARG A 6 24.91 -13.48 -2.25
N ILE A 7 24.50 -13.64 -1.02
CA ILE A 7 23.26 -13.10 -0.47
C ILE A 7 23.64 -12.14 0.65
N LEU A 8 23.15 -10.90 0.61
CA LEU A 8 23.25 -9.95 1.71
C LEU A 8 21.89 -9.88 2.41
N THR A 9 21.88 -10.04 3.71
CA THR A 9 20.74 -9.76 4.55
C THR A 9 20.78 -8.28 4.94
N ILE A 10 19.67 -7.55 4.70
CA ILE A 10 19.60 -6.11 4.94
C ILE A 10 18.31 -5.81 5.70
N ASP A 11 18.42 -4.94 6.72
CA ASP A 11 17.29 -4.40 7.47
C ASP A 11 17.54 -2.90 7.70
N PHE A 12 16.60 -2.04 7.30
CA PHE A 12 16.70 -0.59 7.39
C PHE A 12 15.92 -0.05 8.57
N GLU A 13 16.56 0.85 9.31
CA GLU A 13 15.89 1.67 10.31
C GLU A 13 15.68 3.10 9.80
N THR A 14 14.46 3.62 9.94
CA THR A 14 14.06 4.86 9.28
C THR A 14 13.33 5.80 10.25
N ARG A 15 13.34 7.11 9.91
CA ARG A 15 12.55 8.13 10.58
C ARG A 15 11.07 7.78 10.60
N TRP A 16 10.40 8.00 11.72
CA TRP A 16 8.97 7.85 11.84
C TRP A 16 8.37 8.75 12.92
N SER A 17 7.06 9.02 12.83
CA SER A 17 6.29 9.76 13.82
C SER A 17 4.85 9.27 13.86
N LYS A 18 4.32 8.98 15.04
CA LYS A 18 2.91 8.63 15.22
C LYS A 18 1.95 9.74 14.79
N ALA A 19 2.41 10.99 14.88
CA ALA A 19 1.59 12.15 14.57
C ALA A 19 1.14 12.17 13.10
N ASP A 20 2.07 11.99 12.15
CA ASP A 20 1.83 12.26 10.75
C ASP A 20 2.70 11.50 9.74
N TYR A 21 3.74 10.79 10.19
CA TYR A 21 4.70 10.12 9.31
C TYR A 21 4.93 8.67 9.71
N THR A 22 4.02 7.78 9.32
CA THR A 22 4.06 6.36 9.69
C THR A 22 3.33 5.50 8.68
N LEU A 23 3.78 4.26 8.49
CA LEU A 23 3.15 3.25 7.63
C LEU A 23 1.72 2.88 8.04
N SER A 24 1.27 3.25 9.24
CA SER A 24 -0.14 3.11 9.62
C SER A 24 -1.05 4.17 8.98
N LYS A 25 -0.50 5.27 8.46
CA LYS A 25 -1.21 6.41 7.83
C LYS A 25 -0.86 6.60 6.37
N MET A 26 0.32 6.13 5.95
CA MET A 26 0.87 6.30 4.61
C MET A 26 1.07 4.93 3.95
N THR A 27 1.01 4.87 2.63
CA THR A 27 1.47 3.70 1.90
C THR A 27 3.00 3.63 1.93
N THR A 28 3.58 2.46 1.69
CA THR A 28 5.04 2.31 1.59
C THR A 28 5.64 3.24 0.54
N GLU A 29 4.93 3.44 -0.58
CA GLU A 29 5.36 4.35 -1.64
C GLU A 29 5.37 5.81 -1.16
N GLU A 30 4.29 6.26 -0.55
CA GLU A 30 4.20 7.62 0.02
C GLU A 30 5.27 7.85 1.08
N TYR A 31 5.49 6.88 1.95
CA TYR A 31 6.46 6.98 3.03
C TYR A 31 7.91 7.12 2.54
N ILE A 32 8.32 6.26 1.60
CA ILE A 32 9.72 6.24 1.13
C ILE A 32 10.01 7.40 0.17
N ARG A 33 9.01 7.84 -0.63
CA ARG A 33 9.16 8.93 -1.60
C ARG A 33 8.79 10.30 -1.05
N ASP A 34 8.42 10.40 0.23
CA ASP A 34 8.20 11.67 0.92
C ASP A 34 9.54 12.40 1.14
N ASN A 35 9.54 13.72 1.05
CA ASN A 35 10.74 14.54 1.26
C ASN A 35 11.30 14.49 2.70
N ARG A 36 10.51 13.97 3.64
CA ARG A 36 10.92 13.74 5.04
C ARG A 36 11.64 12.42 5.25
N PHE A 37 11.70 11.56 4.22
CA PHE A 37 12.33 10.25 4.37
C PHE A 37 13.79 10.38 4.78
N THR A 38 14.16 9.69 5.83
CA THR A 38 15.54 9.56 6.32
C THR A 38 15.76 8.13 6.74
N ALA A 39 16.78 7.47 6.19
CA ALA A 39 17.31 6.24 6.76
C ALA A 39 18.27 6.60 7.89
N PHE A 40 17.99 6.18 9.10
CA PHE A 40 18.91 6.32 10.24
C PHE A 40 20.15 5.46 10.04
N GLY A 41 19.97 4.30 9.46
CA GLY A 41 21.01 3.35 9.12
C GLY A 41 20.43 2.02 8.66
N ALA A 42 21.31 1.05 8.48
CA ALA A 42 20.92 -0.32 8.18
C ALA A 42 21.95 -1.31 8.73
N CYS A 43 21.49 -2.51 9.06
CA CYS A 43 22.38 -3.64 9.24
C CYS A 43 22.55 -4.39 7.93
N VAL A 44 23.78 -4.77 7.63
CA VAL A 44 24.15 -5.56 6.45
C VAL A 44 25.01 -6.74 6.87
N HIS A 45 24.66 -7.95 6.39
CA HIS A 45 25.41 -9.15 6.68
C HIS A 45 25.43 -10.08 5.48
N GLU A 46 26.54 -10.73 5.19
CA GLU A 46 26.61 -11.76 4.16
C GLU A 46 26.08 -13.08 4.73
N TYR A 47 24.92 -13.52 4.24
CA TYR A 47 24.26 -14.74 4.69
C TYR A 47 25.17 -15.96 4.56
N GLY A 48 25.38 -16.62 5.70
CA GLY A 48 26.25 -17.81 5.79
C GLY A 48 27.72 -17.49 6.02
N SER A 49 28.11 -16.21 6.20
CA SER A 49 29.42 -15.81 6.71
C SER A 49 29.49 -15.99 8.23
N ASP A 50 30.70 -16.19 8.75
CA ASP A 50 31.00 -16.14 10.19
C ASP A 50 31.35 -14.72 10.65
N ASP A 51 31.33 -13.72 9.75
CA ASP A 51 31.58 -12.32 10.10
C ASP A 51 30.48 -11.76 11.01
N PRO A 52 30.76 -10.74 11.81
CA PRO A 52 29.72 -10.11 12.62
C PRO A 52 28.71 -9.35 11.77
N ILE A 53 27.44 -9.30 12.21
CA ILE A 53 26.44 -8.41 11.63
C ILE A 53 26.85 -6.98 11.96
N GLU A 54 27.01 -6.12 10.95
CA GLU A 54 27.46 -4.76 11.09
C GLU A 54 26.33 -3.76 10.90
N TRP A 55 26.34 -2.71 11.70
CA TRP A 55 25.50 -1.53 11.56
C TRP A 55 26.28 -0.44 10.82
N TYR A 56 25.58 0.18 9.86
CA TYR A 56 26.08 1.35 9.15
C TYR A 56 25.08 2.48 9.32
N SER A 57 25.55 3.63 9.77
CA SER A 57 24.74 4.85 9.88
C SER A 57 24.25 5.32 8.49
N GLY A 58 23.20 6.12 8.47
CA GLY A 58 22.64 6.63 7.20
C GLY A 58 23.66 7.36 6.33
N SER A 59 24.66 7.99 6.93
CA SER A 59 25.75 8.68 6.22
C SER A 59 26.77 7.73 5.60
N GLU A 60 26.95 6.52 6.11
CA GLU A 60 27.88 5.52 5.61
C GLU A 60 27.29 4.65 4.48
N LEU A 61 25.96 4.51 4.45
CA LEU A 61 25.28 3.63 3.47
C LEU A 61 25.61 3.94 1.99
N PRO A 62 25.69 5.22 1.52
CA PRO A 62 26.03 5.50 0.12
C PRO A 62 27.41 4.97 -0.27
N GLU A 63 28.41 5.11 0.59
CA GLU A 63 29.76 4.59 0.35
C GLU A 63 29.75 3.08 0.34
N LEU A 64 29.20 2.44 1.38
CA LEU A 64 29.07 0.98 1.46
C LEU A 64 28.44 0.40 0.19
N PHE A 65 27.30 0.95 -0.21
CA PHE A 65 26.52 0.42 -1.33
C PHE A 65 27.21 0.64 -2.68
N SER A 66 28.07 1.66 -2.81
CA SER A 66 28.83 1.92 -4.03
C SER A 66 29.87 0.84 -4.35
N HIS A 67 30.33 0.11 -3.33
CA HIS A 67 31.32 -0.97 -3.47
C HIS A 67 30.70 -2.33 -3.75
N ILE A 68 29.37 -2.46 -3.76
CA ILE A 68 28.66 -3.73 -3.95
C ILE A 68 28.28 -3.91 -5.42
N ASN A 69 28.64 -5.06 -6.00
CA ASN A 69 28.17 -5.46 -7.32
C ASN A 69 26.72 -6.00 -7.23
N TRP A 70 25.75 -5.10 -7.26
CA TRP A 70 24.33 -5.44 -7.13
C TRP A 70 23.82 -6.38 -8.23
N GLY A 71 24.38 -6.32 -9.43
CA GLY A 71 24.04 -7.23 -10.54
C GLY A 71 24.43 -8.70 -10.28
N ARG A 72 25.25 -8.96 -9.25
CA ARG A 72 25.66 -10.30 -8.82
C ARG A 72 25.39 -10.58 -7.33
N THR A 73 24.63 -9.70 -6.68
CA THR A 73 24.25 -9.83 -5.26
C THR A 73 22.75 -10.04 -5.15
N ALA A 74 22.33 -11.07 -4.41
CA ALA A 74 20.95 -11.21 -3.97
C ALA A 74 20.77 -10.51 -2.61
N VAL A 75 19.54 -10.08 -2.31
CA VAL A 75 19.20 -9.51 -1.00
C VAL A 75 18.14 -10.37 -0.33
N LEU A 76 18.32 -10.59 0.98
CA LEU A 76 17.37 -11.21 1.88
C LEU A 76 16.87 -10.15 2.87
N ALA A 77 15.55 -10.09 3.07
CA ALA A 77 14.94 -9.28 4.13
C ALA A 77 13.64 -9.94 4.65
N HIS A 78 13.12 -9.45 5.76
CA HIS A 78 11.80 -9.85 6.26
C HIS A 78 10.77 -8.77 5.96
N ASN A 79 9.81 -9.01 5.08
CA ASN A 79 8.95 -8.01 4.46
C ASN A 79 9.72 -7.12 3.46
N ALA A 80 10.50 -7.77 2.64
CA ALA A 80 11.51 -7.19 1.74
C ALA A 80 11.00 -6.07 0.81
N GLN A 81 9.68 -5.94 0.61
CA GLN A 81 9.12 -4.83 -0.19
C GLN A 81 9.56 -3.46 0.31
N PHE A 82 9.67 -3.28 1.63
CA PHE A 82 10.09 -2.02 2.25
C PHE A 82 11.58 -1.77 2.03
N ASP A 83 12.41 -2.70 2.44
CA ASP A 83 13.87 -2.56 2.40
C ASP A 83 14.40 -2.45 0.97
N ILE A 84 13.84 -3.26 0.05
CA ILE A 84 14.24 -3.19 -1.36
C ILE A 84 13.77 -1.90 -2.02
N ALA A 85 12.60 -1.36 -1.64
CA ALA A 85 12.17 -0.06 -2.15
C ALA A 85 13.10 1.07 -1.69
N ILE A 86 13.58 1.03 -0.46
CA ILE A 86 14.62 1.97 0.02
C ILE A 86 15.89 1.79 -0.79
N LEU A 87 16.39 0.57 -0.90
CA LEU A 87 17.61 0.25 -1.62
C LEU A 87 17.58 0.72 -3.09
N GLU A 88 16.45 0.51 -3.78
CA GLU A 88 16.31 0.84 -5.20
C GLU A 88 15.91 2.31 -5.44
N TRP A 89 15.04 2.90 -4.63
CA TRP A 89 14.54 4.25 -4.88
C TRP A 89 15.41 5.35 -4.28
N VAL A 90 16.01 5.09 -3.11
CA VAL A 90 16.85 6.07 -2.42
C VAL A 90 18.32 5.92 -2.85
N TYR A 91 18.82 4.68 -2.88
CA TYR A 91 20.23 4.41 -3.17
C TYR A 91 20.52 3.97 -4.62
N SER A 92 19.47 3.79 -5.45
CA SER A 92 19.61 3.33 -6.85
C SER A 92 20.31 1.98 -7.03
N CYS A 93 20.27 1.13 -6.01
CA CYS A 93 20.91 -0.18 -5.97
C CYS A 93 19.91 -1.28 -6.35
N GLN A 94 20.18 -2.00 -7.44
CA GLN A 94 19.25 -3.01 -7.97
C GLN A 94 19.80 -4.42 -7.81
N PRO A 95 19.41 -5.18 -6.77
CA PRO A 95 19.91 -6.54 -6.55
C PRO A 95 19.48 -7.49 -7.67
N ALA A 96 20.35 -8.47 -7.96
CA ALA A 96 20.10 -9.50 -8.97
C ALA A 96 18.86 -10.34 -8.62
N PHE A 97 18.67 -10.64 -7.34
CA PHE A 97 17.57 -11.45 -6.83
C PHE A 97 17.14 -10.99 -5.43
N ILE A 98 15.86 -11.20 -5.09
CA ILE A 98 15.29 -10.77 -3.82
C ILE A 98 14.64 -11.98 -3.13
N PHE A 99 15.06 -12.22 -1.89
CA PHE A 99 14.42 -13.16 -0.99
C PHE A 99 13.58 -12.42 0.05
N ASP A 100 12.38 -12.93 0.32
CA ASP A 100 11.48 -12.38 1.34
C ASP A 100 11.02 -13.50 2.28
N SER A 101 11.57 -13.53 3.48
CA SER A 101 11.24 -14.54 4.47
C SER A 101 9.77 -14.46 4.93
N LEU A 102 9.13 -13.28 4.88
CA LEU A 102 7.70 -13.12 5.15
C LEU A 102 6.83 -13.79 4.09
N SER A 103 7.13 -13.58 2.81
CA SER A 103 6.41 -14.22 1.69
C SER A 103 6.56 -15.73 1.71
N MET A 104 7.76 -16.23 2.01
CA MET A 104 8.02 -17.67 2.18
C MET A 104 7.20 -18.25 3.34
N ALA A 105 7.17 -17.56 4.49
CA ALA A 105 6.41 -17.99 5.65
C ALA A 105 4.90 -18.05 5.37
N ARG A 106 4.35 -17.05 4.68
CA ARG A 106 2.93 -17.03 4.28
C ARG A 106 2.54 -18.23 3.44
N ALA A 107 3.38 -18.63 2.49
CA ALA A 107 3.10 -19.76 1.62
C ALA A 107 3.17 -21.12 2.35
N LEU A 108 4.11 -21.28 3.27
CA LEU A 108 4.32 -22.54 4.00
C LEU A 108 3.35 -22.71 5.20
N ARG A 109 2.94 -21.60 5.84
CA ARG A 109 2.20 -21.63 7.11
C ARG A 109 0.76 -21.12 6.99
N GLY A 110 0.48 -20.38 5.91
CA GLY A 110 -0.78 -19.65 5.73
C GLY A 110 -0.76 -18.27 6.39
N VAL A 111 -1.68 -17.41 5.95
CA VAL A 111 -1.76 -16.01 6.41
C VAL A 111 -2.46 -15.85 7.77
N GLU A 112 -3.18 -16.88 8.23
CA GLU A 112 -4.03 -16.82 9.41
C GLU A 112 -3.28 -16.95 10.73
N VAL A 113 -2.12 -17.61 10.71
CA VAL A 113 -1.33 -17.88 11.92
C VAL A 113 -0.45 -16.70 12.34
N GLY A 114 -0.37 -15.67 11.51
CA GLY A 114 0.57 -14.57 11.70
C GLY A 114 2.00 -14.94 11.30
N ASN A 115 2.67 -14.05 10.59
CA ASN A 115 4.00 -14.31 10.04
C ASN A 115 4.95 -13.10 10.23
N SER A 116 4.69 -12.25 11.25
CA SER A 116 5.65 -11.21 11.63
C SER A 116 6.95 -11.83 12.14
N LEU A 117 8.06 -11.10 12.05
CA LEU A 117 9.36 -11.54 12.53
C LEU A 117 9.28 -12.05 13.99
N ALA A 118 8.65 -11.26 14.87
CA ALA A 118 8.42 -11.64 16.26
C ALA A 118 7.62 -12.94 16.42
N LYS A 119 6.57 -13.12 15.62
CA LYS A 119 5.74 -14.34 15.69
C LYS A 119 6.50 -15.57 15.21
N LEU A 120 7.25 -15.43 14.13
CA LEU A 120 8.09 -16.51 13.59
C LEU A 120 9.23 -16.86 14.55
N ALA A 121 9.89 -15.85 15.15
CA ALA A 121 10.91 -16.09 16.16
C ALA A 121 10.35 -16.91 17.34
N SER A 122 9.21 -16.51 17.88
CA SER A 122 8.52 -17.25 18.94
C SER A 122 8.18 -18.69 18.54
N ASP A 123 7.60 -18.88 17.35
CA ASP A 123 7.16 -20.21 16.88
C ASP A 123 8.35 -21.16 16.58
N PHE A 124 9.51 -20.61 16.24
CA PHE A 124 10.72 -21.38 15.98
C PHE A 124 11.64 -21.51 17.20
N GLY A 125 11.21 -20.98 18.36
CA GLY A 125 12.01 -21.02 19.61
C GLY A 125 13.28 -20.20 19.54
N LEU A 126 13.27 -19.10 18.75
CA LEU A 126 14.37 -18.13 18.65
C LEU A 126 14.23 -17.06 19.77
N PRO A 127 15.29 -16.32 20.06
CA PRO A 127 15.22 -15.18 20.96
C PRO A 127 14.12 -14.19 20.56
N PRO A 128 13.45 -13.52 21.51
CA PRO A 128 12.35 -12.62 21.19
C PRO A 128 12.86 -11.36 20.48
N LYS A 129 12.08 -10.86 19.51
CA LYS A 129 12.33 -9.56 18.87
C LYS A 129 12.28 -8.45 19.91
N GLY A 130 13.23 -7.50 19.84
CA GLY A 130 13.29 -6.30 20.66
C GLY A 130 12.21 -5.27 20.33
N ASN A 131 12.27 -4.11 21.00
CA ASN A 131 11.34 -3.00 20.83
C ASN A 131 12.01 -1.61 20.87
N ALA A 132 13.31 -1.53 20.63
CA ALA A 132 14.10 -0.29 20.68
C ALA A 132 13.66 0.79 19.67
N ILE A 133 12.89 0.41 18.64
CA ILE A 133 12.36 1.37 17.66
C ILE A 133 11.54 2.52 18.29
N TYR A 134 11.03 2.35 19.50
CA TYR A 134 10.25 3.40 20.16
C TYR A 134 11.11 4.57 20.66
N SER A 135 12.42 4.40 20.85
CA SER A 135 13.35 5.48 21.25
C SER A 135 13.60 6.46 20.10
N THR A 136 13.29 6.10 18.87
CA THR A 136 13.48 6.95 17.67
C THR A 136 12.26 7.75 17.28
N GLU A 137 11.12 7.62 17.98
CA GLU A 137 9.88 8.32 17.62
C GLU A 137 10.06 9.83 17.59
N GLY A 138 9.77 10.43 16.42
CA GLY A 138 9.82 11.88 16.20
C GLY A 138 11.21 12.46 15.96
N LEU A 139 12.28 11.67 16.02
CA LEU A 139 13.61 12.11 15.60
C LEU A 139 13.64 12.25 14.08
N ASP A 140 14.34 13.28 13.58
CA ASP A 140 14.46 13.51 12.13
C ASP A 140 15.74 12.92 11.51
N GLY A 141 16.76 12.70 12.32
CA GLY A 141 18.05 12.12 11.90
C GLY A 141 18.88 13.00 10.99
N VAL A 142 18.52 14.28 10.79
CA VAL A 142 19.24 15.20 9.90
C VAL A 142 20.67 15.40 10.34
N ASP A 143 20.90 15.56 11.64
CA ASP A 143 22.21 15.70 12.25
C ASP A 143 22.75 14.37 12.84
N GLY A 144 22.17 13.25 12.45
CA GLY A 144 22.41 11.92 13.03
C GLY A 144 21.55 11.66 14.27
N LEU A 145 21.68 10.46 14.80
CA LEU A 145 21.01 10.08 16.06
C LEU A 145 21.91 10.37 17.27
N PRO A 146 21.33 10.62 18.44
CA PRO A 146 22.10 10.60 19.70
C PRO A 146 22.86 9.27 19.84
N PRO A 147 24.14 9.27 20.26
CA PRO A 147 24.99 8.07 20.24
C PRO A 147 24.47 6.88 21.07
N ASP A 148 23.71 7.15 22.13
CA ASP A 148 23.05 6.13 22.94
C ASP A 148 21.85 5.52 22.24
N VAL A 149 21.03 6.34 21.57
CA VAL A 149 19.88 5.91 20.76
C VAL A 149 20.36 5.11 19.54
N GLU A 150 21.40 5.60 18.84
CA GLU A 150 21.96 4.89 17.69
C GLU A 150 22.50 3.51 18.07
N ARG A 151 23.22 3.40 19.19
CA ARG A 151 23.73 2.12 19.67
C ARG A 151 22.61 1.13 20.01
N GLU A 152 21.55 1.60 20.67
CA GLU A 152 20.39 0.76 20.99
C GLU A 152 19.67 0.30 19.71
N LEU A 153 19.52 1.20 18.75
CA LEU A 153 18.92 0.91 17.45
C LEU A 153 19.76 -0.07 16.63
N ALA A 154 21.09 0.09 16.64
CA ALA A 154 22.02 -0.81 15.96
C ALA A 154 21.91 -2.24 16.50
N GLU A 155 21.90 -2.42 17.82
CA GLU A 155 21.75 -3.76 18.42
C GLU A 155 20.37 -4.37 18.12
N TYR A 156 19.33 -3.56 18.09
CA TYR A 156 18.01 -4.00 17.68
C TYR A 156 17.98 -4.47 16.21
N CYS A 157 18.53 -3.68 15.29
CA CYS A 157 18.61 -3.98 13.87
C CYS A 157 19.47 -5.25 13.59
N LYS A 158 20.63 -5.39 14.29
CA LYS A 158 21.45 -6.62 14.21
C LYS A 158 20.67 -7.85 14.64
N HIS A 159 19.86 -7.72 15.67
CA HIS A 159 19.02 -8.81 16.14
C HIS A 159 17.94 -9.18 15.13
N ASP A 160 17.32 -8.21 14.45
CA ASP A 160 16.33 -8.44 13.40
C ASP A 160 16.96 -9.15 12.17
N VAL A 161 18.17 -8.76 11.76
CA VAL A 161 18.93 -9.47 10.72
C VAL A 161 19.21 -10.92 11.13
N TYR A 162 19.72 -11.15 12.35
CA TYR A 162 19.91 -12.50 12.87
C TYR A 162 18.63 -13.34 12.83
N LEU A 163 17.52 -12.80 13.29
CA LEU A 163 16.23 -13.50 13.27
C LEU A 163 15.77 -13.79 11.83
N CYS A 164 15.98 -12.83 10.91
CA CYS A 164 15.64 -13.00 9.50
C CYS A 164 16.40 -14.19 8.88
N GLU A 165 17.70 -14.29 9.11
CA GLU A 165 18.56 -15.37 8.61
C GLU A 165 18.20 -16.73 9.18
N GLU A 166 17.97 -16.80 10.48
CA GLU A 166 17.55 -18.01 11.17
C GLU A 166 16.21 -18.53 10.66
N ILE A 167 15.27 -17.62 10.43
CA ILE A 167 13.95 -17.93 9.88
C ILE A 167 14.11 -18.39 8.41
N PHE A 168 14.86 -17.65 7.61
CA PHE A 168 15.11 -18.00 6.21
C PHE A 168 15.73 -19.39 6.08
N THR A 169 16.73 -19.71 6.86
CA THR A 169 17.38 -21.02 6.90
C THR A 169 16.36 -22.14 7.12
N ARG A 170 15.46 -21.98 8.10
CA ARG A 170 14.43 -22.97 8.41
C ARG A 170 13.38 -23.13 7.30
N LEU A 171 13.03 -22.04 6.62
CA LEU A 171 12.05 -22.06 5.55
C LEU A 171 12.62 -22.56 4.23
N ALA A 172 13.89 -22.24 3.92
CA ALA A 172 14.53 -22.50 2.62
C ALA A 172 14.61 -24.00 2.26
N HIS A 173 14.81 -24.88 3.23
CA HIS A 173 14.89 -26.32 3.01
C HIS A 173 13.66 -26.95 2.32
N ARG A 174 12.51 -26.33 2.45
CA ARG A 174 11.23 -26.85 1.93
C ARG A 174 10.62 -25.97 0.84
N TYR A 175 11.34 -24.92 0.43
CA TYR A 175 10.75 -23.93 -0.46
C TYR A 175 11.11 -24.23 -1.93
N PRO A 176 10.10 -24.37 -2.82
CA PRO A 176 10.35 -24.64 -4.24
C PRO A 176 11.06 -23.46 -4.92
N ALA A 177 12.10 -23.75 -5.72
CA ALA A 177 12.88 -22.72 -6.39
C ALA A 177 12.03 -21.82 -7.33
N LYS A 178 11.01 -22.39 -8.02
CA LYS A 178 10.10 -21.63 -8.88
C LYS A 178 9.25 -20.63 -8.11
N GLU A 179 8.90 -20.94 -6.87
CA GLU A 179 8.12 -20.04 -6.02
C GLU A 179 8.99 -18.86 -5.53
N LEU A 180 10.29 -19.06 -5.35
CA LEU A 180 11.22 -17.95 -5.08
C LEU A 180 11.29 -16.98 -6.26
N ASP A 181 11.25 -17.47 -7.51
CA ASP A 181 11.21 -16.62 -8.69
C ASP A 181 9.91 -15.79 -8.75
N LEU A 182 8.78 -16.34 -8.28
CA LEU A 182 7.51 -15.61 -8.18
C LEU A 182 7.53 -14.54 -7.08
N ILE A 183 8.19 -14.80 -5.96
CA ILE A 183 8.41 -13.81 -4.90
C ILE A 183 9.27 -12.66 -5.43
N ASP A 184 10.41 -12.95 -6.02
CA ASP A 184 11.31 -11.95 -6.62
C ASP A 184 10.57 -11.08 -7.66
N MET A 185 9.84 -11.72 -8.57
CA MET A 185 9.04 -11.02 -9.57
C MET A 185 7.99 -10.12 -8.92
N THR A 186 7.28 -10.61 -7.91
CA THR A 186 6.22 -9.85 -7.21
C THR A 186 6.80 -8.60 -6.56
N LEU A 187 7.94 -8.72 -5.90
CA LEU A 187 8.63 -7.59 -5.27
C LEU A 187 9.13 -6.59 -6.31
N LYS A 188 9.71 -7.04 -7.42
CA LYS A 188 10.15 -6.18 -8.52
C LYS A 188 9.01 -5.45 -9.22
N MET A 189 7.79 -5.98 -9.23
CA MET A 189 6.62 -5.24 -9.72
C MET A 189 6.32 -3.97 -8.88
N PHE A 190 6.71 -3.98 -7.61
CA PHE A 190 6.62 -2.81 -6.73
C PHE A 190 7.86 -1.93 -6.84
N THR A 191 9.05 -2.49 -6.67
CA THR A 191 10.28 -1.72 -6.54
C THR A 191 10.82 -1.19 -7.88
N ARG A 192 10.50 -1.87 -8.99
CA ARG A 192 10.88 -1.49 -10.37
C ARG A 192 9.65 -1.24 -11.25
N PRO A 193 8.80 -0.28 -10.89
CA PRO A 193 7.55 -0.07 -11.60
C PRO A 193 7.79 0.36 -13.04
N THR A 194 7.07 -0.27 -13.97
CA THR A 194 7.09 0.05 -15.41
C THR A 194 5.87 0.83 -15.87
N LEU A 195 4.86 0.98 -15.00
CA LEU A 195 3.65 1.71 -15.31
C LEU A 195 3.87 3.21 -15.09
N VAL A 196 3.66 3.99 -16.14
CA VAL A 196 3.71 5.46 -16.09
C VAL A 196 2.30 6.01 -16.14
N LEU A 197 2.01 6.97 -15.27
CA LEU A 197 0.74 7.67 -15.21
C LEU A 197 0.82 8.93 -16.07
N ASP A 198 -0.27 9.28 -16.73
CA ASP A 198 -0.42 10.55 -17.45
C ASP A 198 -1.07 11.59 -16.51
N PRO A 199 -0.29 12.56 -15.97
CA PRO A 199 -0.81 13.54 -15.02
C PRO A 199 -1.81 14.50 -15.65
N LEU A 200 -1.66 14.81 -16.94
CA LEU A 200 -2.56 15.71 -17.64
C LEU A 200 -3.94 15.07 -17.82
N MET A 201 -3.97 13.83 -18.27
CA MET A 201 -5.22 13.08 -18.41
C MET A 201 -5.92 12.88 -17.06
N LEU A 202 -5.17 12.60 -15.99
CA LEU A 202 -5.71 12.46 -14.64
C LEU A 202 -6.29 13.79 -14.12
N SER A 203 -5.56 14.90 -14.30
CA SER A 203 -6.03 16.25 -13.91
C SER A 203 -7.29 16.64 -14.66
N ASN A 204 -7.33 16.42 -15.98
CA ASN A 204 -8.50 16.71 -16.79
C ASN A 204 -9.72 15.89 -16.35
N ALA A 205 -9.52 14.59 -16.08
CA ALA A 205 -10.61 13.72 -15.62
C ALA A 205 -11.16 14.15 -14.24
N ILE A 206 -10.30 14.59 -13.32
CA ILE A 206 -10.72 15.11 -12.01
C ILE A 206 -11.51 16.41 -12.18
N GLU A 207 -11.05 17.30 -13.05
CA GLU A 207 -11.68 18.58 -13.31
C GLU A 207 -13.04 18.44 -14.04
N GLU A 208 -13.11 17.56 -15.03
CA GLU A 208 -14.37 17.24 -15.75
C GLU A 208 -15.42 16.68 -14.77
N GLU A 209 -15.03 15.77 -13.87
CA GLU A 209 -15.93 15.26 -12.82
C GLU A 209 -16.40 16.37 -11.90
N ARG A 210 -15.49 17.21 -11.44
CA ARG A 210 -15.81 18.34 -10.56
C ARG A 210 -16.82 19.29 -11.20
N THR A 211 -16.51 19.72 -12.43
CA THR A 211 -17.35 20.67 -13.18
C THR A 211 -18.73 20.07 -13.49
N SER A 212 -18.77 18.81 -13.93
CA SER A 212 -20.04 18.11 -14.22
C SER A 212 -20.90 17.95 -12.97
N ARG A 213 -20.28 17.66 -11.81
CA ARG A 213 -21.00 17.54 -10.55
C ARG A 213 -21.52 18.91 -10.06
N GLU A 214 -20.70 19.95 -10.12
CA GLU A 214 -21.10 21.31 -9.75
C GLU A 214 -22.24 21.81 -10.62
N ALA A 215 -22.19 21.61 -11.94
CA ALA A 215 -23.27 21.98 -12.86
C ALA A 215 -24.58 21.27 -12.53
N LEU A 216 -24.51 19.97 -12.19
CA LEU A 216 -25.68 19.18 -11.79
C LEU A 216 -26.29 19.71 -10.47
N LEU A 217 -25.47 20.02 -9.48
CA LEU A 217 -25.94 20.58 -8.21
C LEU A 217 -26.57 21.96 -8.40
N GLN A 218 -26.00 22.82 -9.24
CA GLN A 218 -26.56 24.12 -9.60
C GLN A 218 -27.91 23.99 -10.31
N THR A 219 -28.02 23.07 -11.29
CA THR A 219 -29.28 22.81 -12.00
C THR A 219 -30.39 22.38 -11.06
N LEU A 220 -30.05 21.59 -10.03
CA LEU A 220 -31.02 21.13 -9.02
C LEU A 220 -31.28 22.15 -7.90
N GLY A 221 -30.46 23.17 -7.77
CA GLY A 221 -30.53 24.14 -6.68
C GLY A 221 -30.30 23.53 -5.30
N VAL A 222 -29.42 22.53 -5.21
CA VAL A 222 -29.11 21.78 -3.98
C VAL A 222 -27.62 21.80 -3.67
N GLU A 223 -27.28 21.69 -2.39
CA GLU A 223 -25.89 21.59 -1.95
C GLU A 223 -25.43 20.13 -1.83
N GLU A 224 -24.12 19.91 -1.98
CA GLU A 224 -23.50 18.58 -1.82
C GLU A 224 -23.83 17.96 -0.45
N ALA A 225 -23.80 18.78 0.62
CA ALA A 225 -24.11 18.35 1.99
C ALA A 225 -25.56 17.87 2.18
N GLU A 226 -26.49 18.38 1.38
CA GLU A 226 -27.89 17.95 1.40
C GLU A 226 -28.06 16.57 0.78
N LEU A 227 -27.37 16.31 -0.33
CA LEU A 227 -27.39 15.02 -1.01
C LEU A 227 -26.55 13.95 -0.28
N ALA A 228 -25.50 14.34 0.43
CA ALA A 228 -24.66 13.44 1.21
C ALA A 228 -25.39 12.87 2.44
N SER A 229 -26.21 13.65 3.10
CA SER A 229 -26.97 13.27 4.30
C SER A 229 -28.23 12.51 3.95
N ASN A 230 -28.47 11.35 4.59
CA ASN A 230 -29.71 10.59 4.39
C ASN A 230 -30.99 11.36 4.80
N PRO A 231 -31.03 12.03 6.00
CA PRO A 231 -32.19 12.82 6.37
C PRO A 231 -32.44 14.00 5.44
N LYS A 232 -31.41 14.80 5.13
CA LYS A 232 -31.55 15.95 4.24
C LYS A 232 -31.98 15.57 2.83
N PHE A 233 -31.47 14.44 2.31
CA PHE A 233 -31.91 13.93 1.02
C PHE A 233 -33.38 13.50 1.02
N ALA A 234 -33.85 12.89 2.13
CA ALA A 234 -35.27 12.56 2.27
C ALA A 234 -36.13 13.82 2.27
N GLU A 235 -35.68 14.93 2.88
CA GLU A 235 -36.34 16.25 2.81
C GLU A 235 -36.40 16.79 1.37
N GLN A 236 -35.33 16.63 0.58
CA GLN A 236 -35.31 17.02 -0.83
C GLN A 236 -36.33 16.21 -1.67
N LEU A 237 -36.42 14.89 -1.45
CA LEU A 237 -37.47 14.07 -2.06
C LEU A 237 -38.87 14.51 -1.67
N GLN A 238 -39.06 14.87 -0.39
CA GLN A 238 -40.35 15.36 0.11
C GLN A 238 -40.75 16.70 -0.53
N LYS A 239 -39.80 17.60 -0.80
CA LYS A 239 -40.07 18.85 -1.54
C LYS A 239 -40.61 18.58 -2.95
N LEU A 240 -40.19 17.47 -3.57
CA LEU A 240 -40.70 16.96 -4.85
C LEU A 240 -41.98 16.13 -4.69
N GLY A 241 -42.55 16.04 -3.50
CA GLY A 241 -43.77 15.27 -3.22
C GLY A 241 -43.56 13.77 -3.19
N VAL A 242 -42.31 13.30 -3.01
CA VAL A 242 -41.94 11.87 -2.95
C VAL A 242 -41.56 11.47 -1.54
N VAL A 243 -42.17 10.43 -1.00
CA VAL A 243 -41.80 9.87 0.28
C VAL A 243 -40.55 9.04 0.14
N ALA A 244 -39.53 9.32 0.93
CA ALA A 244 -38.29 8.58 0.91
C ALA A 244 -38.52 7.10 1.27
N PRO A 245 -38.02 6.16 0.47
CA PRO A 245 -38.22 4.73 0.73
C PRO A 245 -37.51 4.26 2.01
N THR A 246 -38.15 3.33 2.71
CA THR A 246 -37.62 2.73 3.94
C THR A 246 -37.52 1.22 3.83
N LYS A 247 -36.65 0.62 4.64
CA LYS A 247 -36.48 -0.82 4.77
C LYS A 247 -36.19 -1.20 6.23
N VAL A 248 -36.44 -2.46 6.57
CA VAL A 248 -35.99 -3.00 7.85
C VAL A 248 -34.50 -3.33 7.75
N SER A 249 -33.71 -2.75 8.65
CA SER A 249 -32.27 -3.03 8.73
C SER A 249 -32.04 -4.48 9.19
N LYS A 250 -31.31 -5.25 8.42
CA LYS A 250 -30.94 -6.64 8.76
C LYS A 250 -30.08 -6.73 10.01
N THR A 251 -29.35 -5.67 10.34
CA THR A 251 -28.43 -5.65 11.50
C THR A 251 -29.12 -5.22 12.79
N THR A 252 -30.04 -4.24 12.71
CA THR A 252 -30.65 -3.64 13.91
C THR A 252 -32.13 -3.96 14.07
N GLY A 253 -32.79 -4.55 13.07
CA GLY A 253 -34.23 -4.79 13.04
C GLY A 253 -35.10 -3.52 12.99
N LYS A 254 -34.51 -2.33 12.96
CA LYS A 254 -35.23 -1.03 12.94
C LYS A 254 -35.50 -0.54 11.52
N GLN A 255 -36.53 0.28 11.37
CA GLN A 255 -36.77 1.00 10.12
C GLN A 255 -35.60 1.96 9.81
N ALA A 256 -35.11 1.91 8.58
CA ALA A 256 -34.03 2.76 8.07
C ALA A 256 -34.35 3.20 6.64
N LEU A 257 -33.83 4.34 6.21
CA LEU A 257 -33.98 4.84 4.84
C LEU A 257 -33.30 3.89 3.84
N ALA A 258 -34.01 3.47 2.81
CA ALA A 258 -33.55 2.58 1.75
C ALA A 258 -32.97 3.39 0.57
N LEU A 259 -31.84 4.05 0.81
CA LEU A 259 -31.22 5.01 -0.11
C LEU A 259 -29.85 4.56 -0.64
N ALA A 260 -29.49 3.30 -0.45
CA ALA A 260 -28.26 2.76 -1.02
C ALA A 260 -28.42 2.44 -2.52
N LYS A 261 -27.33 2.51 -3.29
CA LYS A 261 -27.31 2.23 -4.73
C LYS A 261 -27.98 0.91 -5.11
N ASN A 262 -27.91 -0.11 -4.25
CA ASN A 262 -28.46 -1.44 -4.51
C ASN A 262 -29.85 -1.67 -3.88
N ASP A 263 -30.45 -0.66 -3.26
CA ASP A 263 -31.81 -0.77 -2.72
C ASP A 263 -32.83 -0.72 -3.86
N ALA A 264 -33.67 -1.75 -3.97
CA ALA A 264 -34.64 -1.86 -5.07
C ALA A 264 -35.61 -0.66 -5.15
N LEU A 265 -36.05 -0.15 -4.00
CA LEU A 265 -36.94 1.03 -3.95
C LEU A 265 -36.23 2.31 -4.40
N PHE A 266 -34.94 2.47 -4.07
CA PHE A 266 -34.15 3.60 -4.57
C PHE A 266 -33.91 3.48 -6.07
N GLN A 267 -33.63 2.27 -6.56
CA GLN A 267 -33.52 2.02 -8.00
C GLN A 267 -34.82 2.30 -8.76
N ALA A 268 -35.99 2.07 -8.15
CA ALA A 268 -37.27 2.43 -8.73
C ALA A 268 -37.45 3.94 -8.88
N LEU A 269 -36.95 4.74 -7.92
CA LEU A 269 -36.93 6.20 -8.03
C LEU A 269 -35.96 6.67 -9.12
N LEU A 270 -34.79 6.08 -9.19
CA LEU A 270 -33.73 6.43 -10.16
C LEU A 270 -34.15 6.15 -11.61
N ASN A 271 -34.90 5.07 -11.83
CA ASN A 271 -35.33 4.61 -13.16
C ASN A 271 -36.83 4.93 -13.42
N GLY A 272 -37.47 5.71 -12.56
CA GLY A 272 -38.87 6.08 -12.68
C GLY A 272 -39.11 7.10 -13.78
N GLU A 273 -40.39 7.34 -14.13
CA GLU A 273 -40.81 8.26 -15.19
C GLU A 273 -40.62 9.73 -14.81
N ARG A 274 -40.44 10.04 -13.53
CA ARG A 274 -40.25 11.41 -13.06
C ARG A 274 -38.80 11.83 -13.20
N GLU A 275 -38.51 12.60 -14.23
CA GLU A 275 -37.15 13.08 -14.54
C GLU A 275 -36.51 13.89 -13.41
N ASP A 276 -37.29 14.75 -12.72
CA ASP A 276 -36.82 15.57 -11.59
C ASP A 276 -36.33 14.71 -10.40
N VAL A 277 -37.06 13.62 -10.11
CA VAL A 277 -36.70 12.66 -9.04
C VAL A 277 -35.51 11.81 -9.47
N ALA A 278 -35.50 11.32 -10.70
CA ALA A 278 -34.41 10.53 -11.24
C ALA A 278 -33.09 11.32 -11.24
N LEU A 279 -33.13 12.59 -11.67
CA LEU A 279 -31.97 13.48 -11.70
C LEU A 279 -31.45 13.78 -10.29
N LEU A 280 -32.35 14.00 -9.30
CA LEU A 280 -31.97 14.16 -7.90
C LEU A 280 -31.30 12.90 -7.31
N CYS A 281 -31.83 11.72 -7.65
CA CYS A 281 -31.24 10.42 -7.25
C CYS A 281 -29.87 10.19 -7.91
N GLU A 282 -29.70 10.55 -9.19
CA GLU A 282 -28.41 10.48 -9.89
C GLU A 282 -27.38 11.41 -9.24
N ALA A 283 -27.76 12.65 -8.96
CA ALA A 283 -26.88 13.61 -8.28
C ALA A 283 -26.41 13.08 -6.93
N ARG A 284 -27.32 12.48 -6.14
CA ARG A 284 -26.95 11.84 -4.88
C ARG A 284 -25.94 10.70 -5.08
N LEU A 285 -26.13 9.84 -6.09
CA LEU A 285 -25.18 8.76 -6.37
C LEU A 285 -23.80 9.30 -6.75
N ARG A 286 -23.72 10.38 -7.52
CA ARG A 286 -22.46 11.05 -7.86
C ARG A 286 -21.77 11.62 -6.62
N VAL A 287 -22.51 12.32 -5.76
CA VAL A 287 -22.00 12.86 -4.48
C VAL A 287 -21.47 11.75 -3.56
N LYS A 288 -22.18 10.61 -3.48
CA LYS A 288 -21.78 9.47 -2.66
C LYS A 288 -20.65 8.65 -3.27
N SER A 289 -20.41 8.72 -4.57
CA SER A 289 -19.38 7.94 -5.27
C SER A 289 -18.03 8.66 -5.22
N THR A 290 -17.36 8.61 -4.07
CA THR A 290 -16.03 9.23 -3.90
C THR A 290 -14.89 8.35 -4.42
N THR A 291 -15.12 7.06 -4.65
CA THR A 291 -14.06 6.08 -4.91
C THR A 291 -13.23 6.39 -6.16
N GLU A 292 -13.87 6.78 -7.27
CA GLU A 292 -13.17 7.06 -8.52
C GLU A 292 -12.37 8.36 -8.43
N ARG A 293 -12.95 9.40 -7.84
CA ARG A 293 -12.27 10.67 -7.59
C ARG A 293 -11.05 10.48 -6.69
N THR A 294 -11.23 9.79 -5.56
CA THR A 294 -10.13 9.52 -4.62
C THR A 294 -9.03 8.69 -5.27
N ARG A 295 -9.39 7.76 -6.16
CA ARG A 295 -8.42 6.95 -6.91
C ARG A 295 -7.68 7.77 -7.95
N ALA A 296 -8.38 8.61 -8.72
CA ALA A 296 -7.77 9.50 -9.69
C ALA A 296 -6.80 10.49 -9.03
N GLN A 297 -7.20 11.09 -7.89
CA GLN A 297 -6.34 11.96 -7.12
C GLN A 297 -5.09 11.22 -6.62
N ARG A 298 -5.24 10.01 -6.05
CA ARG A 298 -4.09 9.20 -5.61
C ARG A 298 -3.14 8.87 -6.76
N PHE A 299 -3.66 8.56 -7.95
CA PHE A 299 -2.81 8.34 -9.12
C PHE A 299 -2.09 9.61 -9.56
N LEU A 300 -2.76 10.75 -9.50
CA LEU A 300 -2.14 12.04 -9.77
C LEU A 300 -1.01 12.33 -8.77
N ASP A 301 -1.24 12.10 -7.48
CA ASP A 301 -0.23 12.28 -6.44
C ASP A 301 0.98 11.34 -6.66
N ILE A 302 0.74 10.07 -7.02
CA ILE A 302 1.81 9.12 -7.35
C ILE A 302 2.58 9.59 -8.59
N SER A 303 1.90 10.12 -9.62
CA SER A 303 2.55 10.58 -10.86
C SER A 303 3.58 11.67 -10.63
N GLN A 304 3.40 12.48 -9.58
CA GLN A 304 4.34 13.53 -9.18
C GLN A 304 5.60 12.95 -8.50
N ARG A 305 5.50 11.77 -7.89
CA ARG A 305 6.60 11.09 -7.19
C ARG A 305 7.31 10.03 -8.03
N GLY A 306 6.73 9.62 -9.16
CA GLY A 306 7.35 8.65 -10.07
C GLY A 306 6.38 7.67 -10.72
N SER A 307 6.92 6.54 -11.19
CA SER A 307 6.13 5.46 -11.80
C SER A 307 5.24 4.77 -10.75
N LEU A 308 4.11 4.20 -11.21
CA LEU A 308 3.12 3.52 -10.38
C LEU A 308 3.63 2.14 -9.92
N PRO A 309 3.93 1.93 -8.63
CA PRO A 309 4.27 0.62 -8.12
C PRO A 309 3.03 -0.27 -7.99
N VAL A 310 3.22 -1.57 -8.13
CA VAL A 310 2.14 -2.58 -8.00
C VAL A 310 2.29 -3.29 -6.64
N PRO A 311 1.55 -2.88 -5.60
CA PRO A 311 1.74 -3.36 -4.24
C PRO A 311 1.05 -4.70 -4.01
N LEU A 312 1.59 -5.77 -4.58
CA LEU A 312 1.10 -7.13 -4.39
C LEU A 312 1.84 -7.83 -3.25
N SER A 313 1.10 -8.51 -2.40
CA SER A 313 1.63 -9.48 -1.44
C SER A 313 1.51 -10.87 -2.03
N TYR A 314 2.65 -11.55 -2.23
CA TYR A 314 2.68 -12.96 -2.61
C TYR A 314 2.03 -13.79 -1.49
N TYR A 315 1.16 -14.73 -1.88
CA TYR A 315 0.39 -15.56 -0.95
C TYR A 315 -0.35 -14.74 0.12
N GLY A 316 -0.88 -13.56 -0.26
CA GLY A 316 -1.51 -12.61 0.67
C GLY A 316 -2.94 -12.99 1.10
N ALA A 317 -3.55 -14.02 0.50
CA ALA A 317 -4.89 -14.51 0.82
C ALA A 317 -4.86 -15.99 1.24
N LYS A 318 -5.86 -16.45 2.01
CA LYS A 318 -6.00 -17.86 2.44
C LYS A 318 -5.98 -18.87 1.29
N SER A 319 -6.43 -18.47 0.12
CA SER A 319 -6.45 -19.29 -1.10
C SER A 319 -5.12 -19.32 -1.87
N GLY A 320 -4.03 -18.77 -1.32
CA GLY A 320 -2.74 -18.67 -2.00
C GLY A 320 -2.68 -17.64 -3.13
N ARG A 321 -3.68 -16.75 -3.23
CA ARG A 321 -3.69 -15.70 -4.25
C ARG A 321 -2.88 -14.49 -3.81
N TRP A 322 -2.39 -13.73 -4.79
CA TRP A 322 -1.88 -12.40 -4.52
C TRP A 322 -2.97 -11.51 -3.91
N TYR A 323 -2.58 -10.71 -2.96
CA TYR A 323 -3.42 -9.70 -2.34
C TYR A 323 -2.83 -8.32 -2.59
N CYS A 324 -3.66 -7.35 -2.98
CA CYS A 324 -3.20 -5.97 -3.15
C CYS A 324 -3.10 -5.29 -1.79
N ASN A 325 -1.89 -4.95 -1.38
CA ASN A 325 -1.63 -4.22 -0.14
C ASN A 325 -1.71 -2.71 -0.41
N THR A 326 -2.86 -2.11 -0.18
CA THR A 326 -3.07 -0.66 -0.40
C THR A 326 -2.62 0.22 0.76
N GLY A 327 -1.94 -0.34 1.78
CA GLY A 327 -1.43 0.42 2.93
C GLY A 327 -2.47 0.95 3.91
N SER A 328 -3.77 0.80 3.65
CA SER A 328 -4.81 1.27 4.57
C SER A 328 -5.28 0.16 5.50
N THR A 329 -5.05 0.31 6.78
CA THR A 329 -5.29 -0.69 7.83
C THR A 329 -6.75 -0.85 8.26
N ARG A 330 -7.73 -0.26 7.59
CA ARG A 330 -9.16 -0.47 7.90
C ARG A 330 -10.00 -0.67 6.65
N GLY A 331 -10.33 -1.91 6.38
CA GLY A 331 -11.25 -2.32 5.32
C GLY A 331 -10.52 -2.88 4.11
N GLY A 332 -10.05 -4.13 4.22
CA GLY A 332 -9.42 -4.85 3.11
C GLY A 332 -10.31 -4.88 1.87
N SER A 333 -9.99 -4.02 0.93
CA SER A 333 -10.49 -4.15 -0.42
C SER A 333 -9.54 -5.09 -1.17
N SER A 334 -10.11 -6.16 -1.73
CA SER A 334 -9.39 -7.11 -2.58
C SER A 334 -8.69 -6.37 -3.74
N ALA A 335 -7.67 -6.98 -4.33
CA ALA A 335 -6.91 -6.50 -5.50
C ALA A 335 -7.79 -5.93 -6.64
N SER A 336 -9.08 -6.27 -6.64
CA SER A 336 -10.11 -5.72 -7.50
C SER A 336 -10.26 -4.18 -7.46
N THR A 337 -9.78 -3.52 -6.42
CA THR A 337 -9.97 -2.06 -6.25
C THR A 337 -8.98 -1.22 -7.08
N VAL A 338 -7.84 -1.79 -7.46
CA VAL A 338 -6.83 -1.08 -8.28
C VAL A 338 -7.03 -1.31 -9.78
N PHE A 339 -7.58 -2.46 -10.20
CA PHE A 339 -7.55 -2.91 -11.58
C PHE A 339 -8.87 -3.43 -12.16
N LEU A 340 -10.06 -3.07 -11.68
CA LEU A 340 -11.27 -3.60 -12.32
C LEU A 340 -11.94 -2.67 -13.31
N PRO A 341 -12.28 -3.23 -14.46
CA PRO A 341 -13.15 -2.63 -15.45
C PRO A 341 -14.61 -3.01 -15.22
N GLY A 342 -15.48 -2.11 -15.47
CA GLY A 342 -16.87 -2.47 -15.79
C GLY A 342 -17.96 -1.73 -15.05
N SER A 343 -18.20 -0.47 -15.35
CA SER A 343 -19.53 0.09 -15.43
C SER A 343 -19.58 1.16 -16.51
N LYS A 344 -20.74 1.31 -17.16
CA LYS A 344 -20.91 2.09 -18.39
C LYS A 344 -20.77 3.62 -18.22
N ASN A 345 -20.52 4.13 -16.99
CA ASN A 345 -20.41 5.56 -16.67
C ASN A 345 -19.12 5.87 -15.88
N GLN A 346 -18.00 5.20 -16.18
CA GLN A 346 -16.75 5.40 -15.44
C GLN A 346 -15.83 6.38 -16.13
N PHE A 347 -15.21 7.27 -15.31
CA PHE A 347 -13.98 7.97 -15.64
C PHE A 347 -13.03 7.05 -16.41
N ASN A 348 -12.61 7.45 -17.59
CA ASN A 348 -11.67 6.67 -18.39
C ASN A 348 -10.23 6.89 -17.93
N ILE A 349 -9.91 6.49 -16.68
CA ILE A 349 -8.52 6.52 -16.17
C ILE A 349 -7.63 5.45 -16.82
N ARG A 350 -8.19 4.52 -17.61
CA ARG A 350 -7.42 3.47 -18.29
C ARG A 350 -6.39 4.01 -19.26
N GLY A 351 -6.72 5.09 -19.96
CA GLY A 351 -5.80 5.75 -20.88
C GLY A 351 -4.65 6.48 -20.20
N SER A 352 -4.74 6.74 -18.88
CA SER A 352 -3.70 7.45 -18.12
C SER A 352 -2.54 6.57 -17.63
N ILE A 353 -2.58 5.26 -17.86
CA ILE A 353 -1.56 4.30 -17.45
C ILE A 353 -0.84 3.75 -18.67
N TRP A 354 0.45 3.98 -18.78
CA TRP A 354 1.32 3.54 -19.88
C TRP A 354 2.38 2.58 -19.38
N THR A 355 2.76 1.61 -20.22
CA THR A 355 3.94 0.78 -19.97
C THR A 355 5.17 1.46 -20.56
N ARG A 356 6.19 1.69 -19.73
CA ARG A 356 7.48 2.18 -20.19
C ARG A 356 8.25 1.02 -20.81
N THR A 357 8.21 0.86 -22.13
CA THR A 357 9.13 -0.02 -22.85
C THR A 357 10.53 0.59 -22.80
N ARG A 358 11.46 -0.07 -22.11
CA ARG A 358 12.90 0.25 -22.28
C ARG A 358 13.33 -0.36 -23.62
N TYR A 359 13.75 0.48 -24.54
CA TYR A 359 14.57 0.08 -25.67
C TYR A 359 16.01 -0.04 -25.21
#